data_614f89f06fba5cf6e5129e4675d19949
#
_entry.id   614f89f06fba5cf6e5129e4675d19949
#
_cell.length_a   1.000
_cell.length_b   1.000
_cell.length_c   1.000
_cell.angle_alpha   90.00
_cell.angle_beta   90.00
_cell.angle_gamma   90.00
#
_symmetry.space_group_name_H-M   'P 1'
#
loop_
_entity.id
_entity.type
_entity.pdbx_description
1 polymer ?
#
loop_
_entity_poly.entity_id
_entity_poly.type
_entity_poly.pdbx_seq_one_letter_code
_entity_poly.pdbx_strand_id
1 'polypeptide(L)'
;MSMYVAASTIAFAMAWAIGAQDVSNALGTSVGAKAVTVRQAIYIAGVCEFLGSLAGGEVAGMISGGILSVDRFVELGDEGVRLYAVVMMSTMSGAFIWLAVATYFSLPVSTTHSLVGALVGVGTVTLGPQAINFTVITAIVTSWATSPLLGGAISFIGKRIHTNTFLLSSKQNRYFFFPINLFHVKLVLF
;
A
#
# COMPACT_ATOMS: atom_id res chain seq x y z
N MET A 1 0.16 2.19 -29.73
CA MET A 1 -0.26 3.50 -29.16
C MET A 1 -1.46 3.35 -28.23
N SER A 2 -2.51 2.62 -28.58
CA SER A 2 -3.70 2.43 -27.73
C SER A 2 -3.42 1.75 -26.38
N MET A 3 -2.54 0.73 -26.34
CA MET A 3 -2.23 -0.01 -25.10
C MET A 3 -1.49 0.85 -24.06
N TYR A 4 -0.54 1.71 -24.48
CA TYR A 4 0.15 2.63 -23.58
C TYR A 4 -0.79 3.68 -22.99
N VAL A 5 -1.72 4.20 -23.80
CA VAL A 5 -2.75 5.14 -23.32
C VAL A 5 -3.65 4.47 -22.30
N ALA A 6 -4.12 3.25 -22.59
CA ALA A 6 -4.94 2.50 -21.64
C ALA A 6 -4.20 2.21 -20.32
N ALA A 7 -2.97 1.73 -20.41
CA ALA A 7 -2.14 1.47 -19.23
C ALA A 7 -1.93 2.72 -18.38
N SER A 8 -1.60 3.86 -19.00
CA SER A 8 -1.41 5.14 -18.29
C SER A 8 -2.70 5.63 -17.63
N THR A 9 -3.84 5.46 -18.28
CA THR A 9 -5.15 5.84 -17.73
C THR A 9 -5.49 4.98 -16.51
N ILE A 10 -5.30 3.67 -16.61
CA ILE A 10 -5.53 2.74 -15.49
C ILE A 10 -4.56 3.04 -14.33
N ALA A 11 -3.28 3.27 -14.63
CA ALA A 11 -2.28 3.62 -13.63
C ALA A 11 -2.64 4.91 -12.88
N PHE A 12 -3.09 5.94 -13.61
CA PHE A 12 -3.54 7.19 -13.00
C PHE A 12 -4.78 6.98 -12.11
N ALA A 13 -5.78 6.23 -12.59
CA ALA A 13 -6.97 5.92 -11.83
C ALA A 13 -6.63 5.13 -10.55
N MET A 14 -5.72 4.16 -10.65
CA MET A 14 -5.23 3.39 -9.51
C MET A 14 -4.48 4.28 -8.49
N ALA A 15 -3.58 5.15 -8.96
CA ALA A 15 -2.84 6.08 -8.10
C ALA A 15 -3.80 7.02 -7.34
N TRP A 16 -4.85 7.50 -8.01
CA TRP A 16 -5.89 8.31 -7.37
C TRP A 16 -6.63 7.54 -6.28
N ALA A 17 -7.01 6.29 -6.53
CA ALA A 17 -7.69 5.45 -5.54
C ALA A 17 -6.80 5.11 -4.35
N ILE A 18 -5.50 4.84 -4.59
CA ILE A 18 -4.49 4.61 -3.55
C ILE A 18 -4.40 5.85 -2.66
N GLY A 19 -4.21 7.04 -3.24
CA GLY A 19 -4.11 8.28 -2.48
C GLY A 19 -5.34 8.56 -1.61
N ALA A 20 -6.54 8.25 -2.10
CA ALA A 20 -7.78 8.41 -1.33
C ALA A 20 -7.84 7.49 -0.10
N GLN A 21 -7.42 6.23 -0.24
CA GLN A 21 -7.43 5.23 0.84
C GLN A 21 -6.26 5.41 1.81
N ASP A 22 -5.04 5.53 1.30
CA ASP A 22 -3.84 5.53 2.13
C ASP A 22 -3.73 6.78 3.00
N VAL A 23 -4.15 7.95 2.52
CA VAL A 23 -4.22 9.17 3.33
C VAL A 23 -5.18 8.99 4.51
N SER A 24 -6.36 8.42 4.27
CA SER A 24 -7.35 8.20 5.33
C SER A 24 -6.91 7.11 6.31
N ASN A 25 -6.32 6.03 5.83
CA ASN A 25 -5.80 4.94 6.67
C ASN A 25 -4.60 5.39 7.53
N ALA A 26 -3.67 6.16 6.95
CA ALA A 26 -2.45 6.59 7.63
C ALA A 26 -2.67 7.75 8.61
N LEU A 27 -3.51 8.72 8.27
CA LEU A 27 -3.66 9.98 9.00
C LEU A 27 -5.03 10.18 9.64
N GLY A 28 -6.01 9.31 9.36
CA GLY A 28 -7.36 9.43 9.91
C GLY A 28 -7.38 9.46 11.43
N THR A 29 -6.59 8.63 12.10
CA THR A 29 -6.47 8.61 13.57
C THR A 29 -5.85 9.89 14.12
N SER A 30 -4.87 10.48 13.42
CA SER A 30 -4.21 11.73 13.80
C SER A 30 -5.15 12.93 13.66
N VAL A 31 -5.98 12.92 12.61
CA VAL A 31 -7.04 13.92 12.40
C VAL A 31 -8.13 13.76 13.45
N GLY A 32 -8.57 12.53 13.73
CA GLY A 32 -9.56 12.23 14.77
C GLY A 32 -9.10 12.64 16.16
N ALA A 33 -7.82 12.47 16.47
CA ALA A 33 -7.20 12.93 17.72
C ALA A 33 -6.97 14.46 17.76
N LYS A 34 -7.32 15.20 16.68
CA LYS A 34 -7.10 16.65 16.53
C LYS A 34 -5.61 17.05 16.61
N ALA A 35 -4.69 16.12 16.34
CA ALA A 35 -3.26 16.39 16.29
C ALA A 35 -2.89 17.16 15.02
N VAL A 36 -3.63 16.94 13.93
CA VAL A 36 -3.51 17.67 12.67
C VAL A 36 -4.89 17.97 12.10
N THR A 37 -4.96 19.03 11.30
CA THR A 37 -6.17 19.34 10.52
C THR A 37 -6.21 18.48 9.25
N VAL A 38 -7.39 18.29 8.67
CA VAL A 38 -7.56 17.57 7.40
C VAL A 38 -6.66 18.15 6.29
N ARG A 39 -6.55 19.47 6.19
CA ARG A 39 -5.68 20.13 5.20
C ARG A 39 -4.21 19.78 5.41
N GLN A 40 -3.72 19.83 6.65
CA GLN A 40 -2.35 19.44 6.98
C GLN A 40 -2.10 17.97 6.65
N ALA A 41 -3.05 17.08 6.97
CA ALA A 41 -2.96 15.67 6.66
C ALA A 41 -2.79 15.43 5.15
N ILE A 42 -3.61 16.09 4.31
CA ILE A 42 -3.53 15.97 2.84
C ILE A 42 -2.16 16.44 2.31
N TYR A 43 -1.65 17.60 2.77
CA TYR A 43 -0.35 18.08 2.31
C TYR A 43 0.80 17.15 2.73
N ILE A 44 0.78 16.69 3.98
CA ILE A 44 1.81 15.78 4.50
C ILE A 44 1.77 14.46 3.75
N ALA A 45 0.58 13.89 3.58
CA ALA A 45 0.41 12.66 2.82
C ALA A 45 0.89 12.82 1.38
N GLY A 46 0.49 13.89 0.68
CA GLY A 46 0.91 14.14 -0.69
C GLY A 46 2.44 14.20 -0.86
N VAL A 47 3.13 14.90 0.05
CA VAL A 47 4.61 14.95 0.03
C VAL A 47 5.20 13.56 0.33
N CYS A 48 4.68 12.86 1.35
CA CYS A 48 5.18 11.53 1.72
C CYS A 48 4.92 10.49 0.62
N GLU A 49 3.75 10.50 -0.01
CA GLU A 49 3.40 9.62 -1.14
C GLU A 49 4.31 9.88 -2.34
N PHE A 50 4.54 11.16 -2.67
CA PHE A 50 5.45 11.53 -3.76
C PHE A 50 6.87 11.02 -3.50
N LEU A 51 7.43 11.30 -2.33
CA LEU A 51 8.78 10.82 -1.96
C LEU A 51 8.84 9.29 -1.86
N GLY A 52 7.79 8.65 -1.31
CA GLY A 52 7.68 7.21 -1.24
C GLY A 52 7.64 6.54 -2.62
N SER A 53 6.94 7.13 -3.58
CA SER A 53 6.88 6.60 -4.94
C SER A 53 8.23 6.63 -5.67
N LEU A 54 9.08 7.60 -5.37
CA LEU A 54 10.44 7.66 -5.92
C LEU A 54 11.35 6.55 -5.38
N ALA A 55 11.08 6.07 -4.16
CA ALA A 55 11.85 4.99 -3.52
C ALA A 55 11.22 3.58 -3.68
N GLY A 56 9.97 3.51 -4.18
CA GLY A 56 9.15 2.29 -4.18
C GLY A 56 9.43 1.28 -5.30
N GLY A 57 10.49 1.44 -6.09
CA GLY A 57 10.80 0.56 -7.23
C GLY A 57 10.97 -0.91 -6.87
N GLU A 58 11.57 -1.23 -5.72
CA GLU A 58 11.77 -2.61 -5.27
C GLU A 58 10.44 -3.31 -4.92
N VAL A 59 9.51 -2.59 -4.28
CA VAL A 59 8.17 -3.12 -3.95
C VAL A 59 7.36 -3.39 -5.21
N ALA A 60 7.40 -2.48 -6.18
CA ALA A 60 6.76 -2.69 -7.48
C ALA A 60 7.36 -3.91 -8.21
N GLY A 61 8.67 -4.10 -8.15
CA GLY A 61 9.36 -5.28 -8.69
C GLY A 61 8.93 -6.58 -8.02
N MET A 62 8.80 -6.60 -6.69
CA MET A 62 8.34 -7.76 -5.94
C MET A 62 6.89 -8.13 -6.30
N ILE A 63 5.99 -7.17 -6.41
CA ILE A 63 4.60 -7.41 -6.78
C ILE A 63 4.51 -7.92 -8.22
N SER A 64 5.23 -7.28 -9.15
CA SER A 64 5.12 -7.60 -10.57
C SER A 64 5.83 -8.90 -10.97
N GLY A 65 6.97 -9.23 -10.36
CA GLY A 65 7.80 -10.38 -10.73
C GLY A 65 7.94 -11.46 -9.65
N GLY A 66 7.60 -11.15 -8.39
CA GLY A 66 7.74 -12.08 -7.28
C GLY A 66 6.53 -13.00 -7.09
N ILE A 67 5.33 -12.52 -7.37
CA ILE A 67 4.07 -13.26 -7.14
C ILE A 67 3.73 -14.17 -8.32
N LEU A 68 3.95 -13.69 -9.56
CA LEU A 68 3.75 -14.47 -10.77
C LEU A 68 5.08 -14.98 -11.29
N SER A 69 5.11 -16.22 -11.78
CA SER A 69 6.27 -16.80 -12.47
C SER A 69 6.46 -16.11 -13.83
N VAL A 70 7.40 -15.17 -13.90
CA VAL A 70 7.70 -14.40 -15.11
C VAL A 70 8.20 -15.32 -16.23
N ASP A 71 8.85 -16.43 -15.89
CA ASP A 71 9.37 -17.42 -16.85
C ASP A 71 8.30 -17.92 -17.82
N ARG A 72 7.05 -18.09 -17.35
CA ARG A 72 5.92 -18.49 -18.19
C ARG A 72 5.62 -17.51 -19.32
N PHE A 73 5.86 -16.21 -19.07
CA PHE A 73 5.67 -15.18 -20.10
C PHE A 73 6.87 -15.13 -21.06
N VAL A 74 8.08 -15.37 -20.56
CA VAL A 74 9.30 -15.39 -21.36
C VAL A 74 9.26 -16.53 -22.38
N GLU A 75 8.76 -17.70 -22.00
CA GLU A 75 8.58 -18.86 -22.88
C GLU A 75 7.67 -18.57 -24.09
N LEU A 76 6.72 -17.62 -23.95
CA LEU A 76 5.79 -17.23 -25.02
C LEU A 76 6.33 -16.13 -25.95
N GLY A 77 7.54 -15.61 -25.71
CA GLY A 77 8.15 -14.56 -26.52
C GLY A 77 7.32 -13.26 -26.58
N ASP A 78 7.12 -12.68 -27.74
CA ASP A 78 6.39 -11.41 -27.92
C ASP A 78 4.94 -11.48 -27.47
N GLU A 79 4.28 -12.63 -27.63
CA GLU A 79 2.93 -12.84 -27.09
C GLU A 79 2.92 -12.84 -25.58
N GLY A 80 3.95 -13.39 -24.95
CA GLY A 80 4.10 -13.36 -23.50
C GLY A 80 4.22 -11.95 -22.93
N VAL A 81 4.96 -11.06 -23.59
CA VAL A 81 5.06 -9.65 -23.19
C VAL A 81 3.70 -8.96 -23.25
N ARG A 82 2.92 -9.21 -24.29
CA ARG A 82 1.56 -8.67 -24.41
C ARG A 82 0.62 -9.23 -23.35
N LEU A 83 0.68 -10.54 -23.12
CA LEU A 83 -0.13 -11.21 -22.10
C LEU A 83 0.21 -10.68 -20.71
N TYR A 84 1.48 -10.51 -20.40
CA TYR A 84 1.93 -9.92 -19.13
C TYR A 84 1.36 -8.52 -18.93
N ALA A 85 1.45 -7.66 -19.94
CA ALA A 85 0.88 -6.31 -19.87
C ALA A 85 -0.65 -6.33 -19.65
N VAL A 86 -1.37 -7.23 -20.31
CA VAL A 86 -2.83 -7.40 -20.12
C VAL A 86 -3.14 -7.89 -18.70
N VAL A 87 -2.40 -8.86 -18.18
CA VAL A 87 -2.55 -9.37 -16.82
C VAL A 87 -2.32 -8.25 -15.80
N MET A 88 -1.28 -7.43 -15.96
CA MET A 88 -1.01 -6.30 -15.07
C MET A 88 -2.08 -5.22 -15.16
N MET A 89 -2.54 -4.85 -16.36
CA MET A 89 -3.64 -3.90 -16.53
C MET A 89 -4.94 -4.41 -15.93
N SER A 90 -5.26 -5.69 -16.11
CA SER A 90 -6.46 -6.32 -15.52
C SER A 90 -6.40 -6.34 -14.00
N THR A 91 -5.23 -6.65 -13.44
CA THR A 91 -4.95 -6.60 -11.99
C THR A 91 -5.21 -5.20 -11.43
N MET A 92 -4.59 -4.19 -12.05
CA MET A 92 -4.76 -2.79 -11.62
C MET A 92 -6.21 -2.33 -11.74
N SER A 93 -6.90 -2.72 -12.82
CA SER A 93 -8.32 -2.38 -13.02
C SER A 93 -9.22 -3.02 -11.97
N GLY A 94 -9.01 -4.31 -11.66
CA GLY A 94 -9.75 -5.01 -10.62
C GLY A 94 -9.53 -4.42 -9.23
N ALA A 95 -8.28 -4.13 -8.88
CA ALA A 95 -7.94 -3.46 -7.63
C ALA A 95 -8.55 -2.05 -7.56
N PHE A 96 -8.46 -1.26 -8.64
CA PHE A 96 -9.08 0.06 -8.72
C PHE A 96 -10.59 0.02 -8.49
N ILE A 97 -11.31 -0.88 -9.16
CA ILE A 97 -12.76 -1.01 -8.99
C ILE A 97 -13.11 -1.32 -7.54
N TRP A 98 -12.39 -2.25 -6.93
CA TRP A 98 -12.59 -2.58 -5.52
C TRP A 98 -12.33 -1.39 -4.59
N LEU A 99 -11.21 -0.68 -4.79
CA LEU A 99 -10.86 0.50 -4.00
C LEU A 99 -11.88 1.63 -4.17
N ALA A 100 -12.36 1.86 -5.39
CA ALA A 100 -13.40 2.85 -5.68
C ALA A 100 -14.72 2.52 -4.96
N VAL A 101 -15.15 1.26 -5.00
CA VAL A 101 -16.32 0.77 -4.26
C VAL A 101 -16.14 0.95 -2.76
N ALA A 102 -14.98 0.52 -2.22
CA ALA A 102 -14.67 0.66 -0.80
C ALA A 102 -14.66 2.14 -0.36
N THR A 103 -14.08 3.02 -1.18
CA THR A 103 -14.07 4.47 -0.92
C THR A 103 -15.49 5.05 -0.91
N TYR A 104 -16.33 4.66 -1.88
CA TYR A 104 -17.72 5.10 -1.94
C TYR A 104 -18.51 4.73 -0.68
N PHE A 105 -18.29 3.54 -0.14
CA PHE A 105 -18.93 3.08 1.09
C PHE A 105 -18.16 3.49 2.37
N SER A 106 -17.10 4.30 2.25
CA SER A 106 -16.25 4.73 3.39
C SER A 106 -15.66 3.55 4.18
N LEU A 107 -15.34 2.45 3.49
CA LEU A 107 -14.71 1.27 4.10
C LEU A 107 -13.18 1.43 4.08
N PRO A 108 -12.52 1.36 5.24
CA PRO A 108 -11.07 1.37 5.29
C PRO A 108 -10.53 0.01 4.81
N VAL A 109 -9.89 0.00 3.64
CA VAL A 109 -9.31 -1.21 3.05
C VAL A 109 -7.83 -1.00 2.74
N SER A 110 -7.06 -2.10 2.72
CA SER A 110 -5.66 -2.07 2.33
C SER A 110 -5.53 -2.09 0.81
N THR A 111 -4.81 -1.12 0.26
CA THR A 111 -4.49 -1.02 -1.17
C THR A 111 -3.60 -2.19 -1.61
N THR A 112 -2.60 -2.56 -0.79
CA THR A 112 -1.69 -3.68 -1.06
C THR A 112 -2.41 -5.02 -1.06
N HIS A 113 -3.30 -5.28 -0.08
CA HIS A 113 -4.09 -6.52 -0.05
C HIS A 113 -4.98 -6.62 -1.29
N SER A 114 -5.59 -5.51 -1.69
CA SER A 114 -6.44 -5.44 -2.87
C SER A 114 -5.67 -5.76 -4.16
N LEU A 115 -4.46 -5.20 -4.28
CA LEU A 115 -3.61 -5.43 -5.45
C LEU A 115 -3.08 -6.87 -5.51
N VAL A 116 -2.60 -7.41 -4.38
CA VAL A 116 -2.13 -8.81 -4.29
C VAL A 116 -3.28 -9.78 -4.58
N GLY A 117 -4.46 -9.55 -4.00
CA GLY A 117 -5.64 -10.37 -4.26
C GLY A 117 -6.07 -10.33 -5.73
N ALA A 118 -6.10 -9.16 -6.35
CA ALA A 118 -6.40 -9.01 -7.77
C ALA A 118 -5.36 -9.74 -8.65
N LEU A 119 -4.06 -9.62 -8.33
CA LEU A 119 -2.98 -10.28 -9.07
C LEU A 119 -3.08 -11.81 -8.98
N VAL A 120 -3.33 -12.35 -7.80
CA VAL A 120 -3.54 -13.79 -7.59
C VAL A 120 -4.78 -14.25 -8.35
N GLY A 121 -5.88 -13.49 -8.31
CA GLY A 121 -7.11 -13.82 -9.02
C GLY A 121 -6.92 -13.85 -10.53
N VAL A 122 -6.41 -12.76 -11.10
CA VAL A 122 -6.14 -12.66 -12.56
C VAL A 122 -5.11 -13.70 -12.99
N GLY A 123 -4.00 -13.85 -12.25
CA GLY A 123 -2.95 -14.83 -12.56
C GLY A 123 -3.47 -16.27 -12.55
N THR A 124 -4.30 -16.62 -11.57
CA THR A 124 -4.91 -17.96 -11.50
C THR A 124 -5.83 -18.25 -12.69
N VAL A 125 -6.64 -17.27 -13.09
CA VAL A 125 -7.59 -17.43 -14.22
C VAL A 125 -6.86 -17.48 -15.56
N THR A 126 -5.79 -16.70 -15.74
CA THR A 126 -5.08 -16.59 -17.03
C THR A 126 -4.02 -17.67 -17.25
N LEU A 127 -3.28 -18.02 -16.20
CA LEU A 127 -2.10 -18.91 -16.28
C LEU A 127 -2.25 -20.21 -15.48
N GLY A 128 -3.32 -20.29 -14.69
CA GLY A 128 -3.52 -21.39 -13.73
C GLY A 128 -2.79 -21.18 -12.39
N PRO A 129 -3.18 -21.92 -11.36
CA PRO A 129 -2.65 -21.77 -10.00
C PRO A 129 -1.15 -22.10 -9.90
N GLN A 130 -0.60 -22.87 -10.85
CA GLN A 130 0.82 -23.25 -10.88
C GLN A 130 1.75 -22.05 -11.22
N ALA A 131 1.20 -20.97 -11.80
CA ALA A 131 1.95 -19.76 -12.08
C ALA A 131 2.09 -18.84 -10.85
N ILE A 132 1.41 -19.16 -9.76
CA ILE A 132 1.45 -18.37 -8.53
C ILE A 132 2.57 -18.88 -7.63
N ASN A 133 3.43 -17.96 -7.19
CA ASN A 133 4.47 -18.26 -6.22
C ASN A 133 3.90 -18.25 -4.80
N PHE A 134 3.42 -19.40 -4.34
CA PHE A 134 2.81 -19.54 -3.01
C PHE A 134 3.79 -19.26 -1.86
N THR A 135 5.11 -19.41 -2.08
CA THR A 135 6.12 -19.05 -1.06
C THR A 135 6.10 -17.55 -0.80
N VAL A 136 6.06 -16.74 -1.85
CA VAL A 136 5.96 -15.27 -1.73
C VAL A 136 4.62 -14.87 -1.11
N ILE A 137 3.52 -15.48 -1.55
CA ILE A 137 2.19 -15.22 -0.95
C ILE A 137 2.19 -15.54 0.55
N THR A 138 2.77 -16.66 0.95
CA THR A 138 2.84 -17.03 2.38
C THR A 138 3.65 -16.02 3.20
N ALA A 139 4.78 -15.54 2.66
CA ALA A 139 5.58 -14.49 3.29
C ALA A 139 4.79 -13.19 3.44
N ILE A 140 4.06 -12.79 2.39
CA ILE A 140 3.20 -11.59 2.42
C ILE A 140 2.10 -11.74 3.48
N VAL A 141 1.36 -12.84 3.49
CA VAL A 141 0.29 -13.10 4.46
C VAL A 141 0.84 -13.15 5.90
N THR A 142 2.02 -13.73 6.10
CA THR A 142 2.69 -13.73 7.40
C THR A 142 3.04 -12.30 7.84
N SER A 143 3.51 -11.46 6.92
CA SER A 143 3.80 -10.06 7.22
C SER A 143 2.55 -9.27 7.65
N TRP A 144 1.38 -9.59 7.09
CA TRP A 144 0.11 -8.96 7.48
C TRP A 144 -0.29 -9.26 8.92
N ALA A 145 0.09 -10.42 9.44
CA ALA A 145 -0.13 -10.78 10.85
C ALA A 145 0.94 -10.18 11.78
N THR A 146 2.21 -10.17 11.35
CA THR A 146 3.32 -9.72 12.19
C THR A 146 3.45 -8.21 12.28
N SER A 147 3.13 -7.47 11.19
CA SER A 147 3.26 -6.01 11.14
C SER A 147 2.43 -5.27 12.19
N PRO A 148 1.13 -5.58 12.42
CA PRO A 148 0.33 -4.91 13.44
C PRO A 148 0.86 -5.18 14.86
N LEU A 149 1.38 -6.39 15.11
CA LEU A 149 1.95 -6.75 16.42
C LEU A 149 3.21 -5.94 16.70
N LEU A 150 4.12 -5.87 15.72
CA LEU A 150 5.35 -5.07 15.82
C LEU A 150 5.03 -3.58 15.94
N GLY A 151 4.13 -3.06 15.12
CA GLY A 151 3.69 -1.66 15.17
C GLY A 151 3.04 -1.31 16.51
N GLY A 152 2.21 -2.18 17.04
CA GLY A 152 1.61 -2.05 18.38
C GLY A 152 2.66 -2.04 19.49
N ALA A 153 3.61 -2.95 19.46
CA ALA A 153 4.71 -3.03 20.44
C ALA A 153 5.58 -1.76 20.41
N ILE A 154 5.99 -1.31 19.24
CA ILE A 154 6.79 -0.09 19.05
C ILE A 154 6.03 1.14 19.54
N SER A 155 4.75 1.27 19.19
CA SER A 155 3.89 2.37 19.64
C SER A 155 3.69 2.38 21.15
N PHE A 156 3.52 1.21 21.76
CA PHE A 156 3.41 1.05 23.21
C PHE A 156 4.69 1.50 23.93
N ILE A 157 5.86 1.04 23.46
CA ILE A 157 7.16 1.42 24.01
C ILE A 157 7.39 2.93 23.82
N GLY A 158 7.15 3.46 22.63
CA GLY A 158 7.28 4.89 22.34
C GLY A 158 6.41 5.75 23.24
N LYS A 159 5.15 5.35 23.45
CA LYS A 159 4.25 6.03 24.38
C LYS A 159 4.78 5.99 25.81
N ARG A 160 5.29 4.85 26.27
CA ARG A 160 5.80 4.70 27.64
C ARG A 160 7.04 5.56 27.87
N ILE A 161 7.98 5.59 26.92
CA ILE A 161 9.17 6.45 26.98
C ILE A 161 8.75 7.92 27.02
N HIS A 162 7.86 8.34 26.11
CA HIS A 162 7.36 9.71 26.07
C HIS A 162 6.68 10.10 27.38
N THR A 163 5.78 9.26 27.90
CA THR A 163 5.08 9.53 29.17
C THR A 163 6.06 9.68 30.33
N ASN A 164 7.06 8.82 30.43
CA ASN A 164 8.05 8.87 31.52
C ASN A 164 9.01 10.06 31.39
N THR A 165 9.34 10.48 30.16
CA THR A 165 10.33 11.55 29.93
C THR A 165 9.71 12.95 29.98
N PHE A 166 8.45 13.10 29.50
CA PHE A 166 7.82 14.41 29.31
C PHE A 166 6.76 14.78 30.35
N LEU A 167 6.15 13.82 31.06
CA LEU A 167 5.23 14.16 32.14
C LEU A 167 5.98 14.67 33.40
N LEU A 168 7.27 14.41 33.49
CA LEU A 168 8.15 15.02 34.51
C LEU A 168 8.58 16.45 34.15
N SER A 169 8.41 16.88 32.93
CA SER A 169 8.73 18.21 32.43
C SER A 169 7.48 18.90 31.89
N SER A 170 6.76 19.58 32.81
CA SER A 170 5.85 20.70 32.54
C SER A 170 4.83 20.62 31.40
N LYS A 171 3.59 20.83 31.76
CA LYS A 171 2.33 21.31 31.14
C LYS A 171 2.28 21.89 29.70
N GLN A 172 3.31 21.88 28.89
CA GLN A 172 3.33 22.75 27.71
C GLN A 172 3.85 22.18 26.39
N ASN A 173 3.58 20.94 25.97
CA ASN A 173 3.78 20.60 24.56
C ASN A 173 2.90 19.42 24.11
N ARG A 174 1.64 19.69 23.77
CA ARG A 174 0.76 18.72 23.08
C ARG A 174 1.13 18.50 21.60
N TYR A 175 2.06 19.24 21.05
CA TYR A 175 2.34 19.29 19.61
C TYR A 175 3.54 18.45 19.15
N PHE A 176 4.29 17.83 20.04
CA PHE A 176 5.52 17.11 19.69
C PHE A 176 5.31 15.63 19.29
N PHE A 177 4.08 15.13 19.34
CA PHE A 177 3.79 13.71 19.06
C PHE A 177 3.74 13.37 17.56
N PHE A 178 3.85 14.36 16.71
CA PHE A 178 3.59 14.27 15.28
C PHE A 178 4.62 13.47 14.46
N PRO A 179 5.94 13.59 14.66
CA PRO A 179 6.92 12.93 13.77
C PRO A 179 7.01 11.42 13.97
N ILE A 180 6.81 10.92 15.19
CA ILE A 180 7.05 9.53 15.53
C ILE A 180 5.98 8.59 14.96
N ASN A 181 4.70 9.01 14.96
CA ASN A 181 3.62 8.20 14.40
C ASN A 181 3.69 8.09 12.87
N LEU A 182 4.14 9.14 12.18
CA LEU A 182 4.26 9.13 10.72
C LEU A 182 5.38 8.21 10.24
N PHE A 183 6.50 8.19 10.96
CA PHE A 183 7.66 7.35 10.62
C PHE A 183 7.37 5.85 10.88
N HIS A 184 6.64 5.53 11.93
CA HIS A 184 6.34 4.15 12.29
C HIS A 184 5.24 3.52 11.43
N VAL A 185 4.25 4.29 10.97
CA VAL A 185 3.21 3.79 10.07
C VAL A 185 3.78 3.41 8.69
N LYS A 186 4.76 4.15 8.18
CA LYS A 186 5.43 3.79 6.90
C LYS A 186 6.40 2.61 7.04
N LEU A 187 7.10 2.46 8.16
CA LEU A 187 8.05 1.34 8.36
C LEU A 187 7.35 -0.02 8.50
N VAL A 188 6.07 -0.04 8.85
CA VAL A 188 5.26 -1.27 9.05
C VAL A 188 4.45 -1.63 7.80
N LEU A 189 4.28 -0.71 6.84
CA LEU A 189 3.52 -0.91 5.59
C LEU A 189 4.41 -1.26 4.39
N PHE A 190 5.71 -1.30 4.54
CA PHE A 190 6.72 -1.80 3.62
C PHE A 190 7.45 -2.98 4.25
#